data_5d03558c8c9ff0a5eba0b594ab20021f
#
_entry.id   5d03558c8c9ff0a5eba0b594ab20021f
#
_cell.length_a   1.000
_cell.length_b   1.000
_cell.length_c   1.000
_cell.angle_alpha   90.00
_cell.angle_beta   90.00
_cell.angle_gamma   90.00
#
_symmetry.space_group_name_H-M   'P 1'
#
loop_
_entity.id
_entity.type
_entity.pdbx_description
1 polymer ?
#
loop_
_entity_poly.entity_id
_entity_poly.type
_entity_poly.pdbx_seq_one_letter_code
_entity_poly.pdbx_strand_id
1 'polypeptide(L)'
;MKYLIIVGAGGMGRTMFDMARESCGYETEFVIKGFIDDNITALNDFMNYPPIIDTITDYIPCKEDVFICSIGGEFRKWGMSKIINRGGEFISIIHKTARIGSNVI
;
A
#
# COMPACT_ATOMS: atom_id res chain seq x y z
N MET A 1 -15.60 5.94 -1.24
CA MET A 1 -14.16 6.23 -1.14
C MET A 1 -13.47 5.02 -0.53
N LYS A 2 -12.42 4.54 -1.17
CA LYS A 2 -11.62 3.44 -0.62
C LYS A 2 -10.50 3.99 0.24
N TYR A 3 -9.97 3.12 1.11
CA TYR A 3 -8.85 3.45 1.98
C TYR A 3 -7.64 2.60 1.58
N LEU A 4 -6.61 3.26 1.04
CA LEU A 4 -5.42 2.56 0.57
C LEU A 4 -4.47 2.31 1.73
N ILE A 5 -4.02 1.07 1.83
CA ILE A 5 -3.02 0.66 2.81
C ILE A 5 -1.81 0.10 2.05
N ILE A 6 -0.63 0.58 2.42
CA ILE A 6 0.62 0.15 1.81
C ILE A 6 1.22 -0.94 2.69
N VAL A 7 1.41 -2.13 2.12
CA VAL A 7 2.02 -3.25 2.82
C VAL A 7 3.53 -3.11 2.72
N GLY A 8 4.17 -2.82 3.84
CA GLY A 8 5.59 -2.56 3.93
C GLY A 8 5.91 -1.07 3.98
N ALA A 9 6.67 -0.64 4.99
CA ALA A 9 7.03 0.75 5.22
C ALA A 9 8.53 1.02 5.07
N GLY A 10 9.24 0.15 4.33
CA GLY A 10 10.63 0.36 3.98
C GLY A 10 10.77 1.35 2.82
N GLY A 11 11.96 1.40 2.21
CA GLY A 11 12.24 2.35 1.13
C GLY A 11 11.25 2.28 -0.02
N MET A 12 10.91 1.06 -0.46
CA MET A 12 9.94 0.89 -1.54
C MET A 12 8.54 1.31 -1.10
N GLY A 13 8.17 1.06 0.15
CA GLY A 13 6.88 1.50 0.69
C GLY A 13 6.74 3.02 0.68
N ARG A 14 7.79 3.73 1.08
CA ARG A 14 7.82 5.18 1.03
C ARG A 14 7.74 5.71 -0.39
N THR A 15 8.43 5.05 -1.33
CA THR A 15 8.34 5.39 -2.75
C THR A 15 6.92 5.18 -3.28
N MET A 16 6.28 4.08 -2.90
CA MET A 16 4.89 3.81 -3.31
C MET A 16 3.90 4.81 -2.72
N PHE A 17 4.16 5.30 -1.52
CA PHE A 17 3.35 6.38 -0.95
C PHE A 17 3.36 7.61 -1.85
N ASP A 18 4.56 8.02 -2.27
CA ASP A 18 4.68 9.18 -3.16
C ASP A 18 4.00 8.92 -4.50
N MET A 19 4.17 7.73 -5.06
CA MET A 19 3.52 7.34 -6.32
C MET A 19 1.99 7.34 -6.18
N ALA A 20 1.48 6.86 -5.07
CA ALA A 20 0.04 6.82 -4.82
C ALA A 20 -0.56 8.23 -4.77
N ARG A 21 0.13 9.17 -4.15
CA ARG A 21 -0.30 10.57 -4.11
C ARG A 21 -0.32 11.22 -5.49
N GLU A 22 0.48 10.72 -6.41
CA GLU A 22 0.55 11.20 -7.79
C GLU A 22 -0.30 10.36 -8.74
N SER A 23 -1.08 9.43 -8.23
CA SER A 23 -1.87 8.53 -9.06
C SER A 23 -3.22 9.14 -9.41
N CYS A 24 -3.83 8.59 -10.46
CA CYS A 24 -5.09 9.08 -10.99
C CYS A 24 -6.26 9.01 -10.00
N GLY A 25 -6.25 8.03 -9.10
CA GLY A 25 -7.36 7.84 -8.16
C GLY A 25 -7.21 8.55 -6.82
N TYR A 26 -6.08 9.24 -6.60
CA TYR A 26 -5.83 9.86 -5.29
C TYR A 26 -6.86 10.95 -5.00
N GLU A 27 -7.47 10.85 -3.82
CA GLU A 27 -8.51 11.74 -3.31
C GLU A 27 -9.84 11.70 -4.08
N THR A 28 -9.91 11.01 -5.21
CA THR A 28 -11.17 10.82 -5.95
C THR A 28 -11.74 9.42 -5.77
N GLU A 29 -10.88 8.40 -5.79
CA GLU A 29 -11.27 7.00 -5.62
C GLU A 29 -10.80 6.44 -4.28
N PHE A 30 -9.67 6.92 -3.80
CA PHE A 30 -9.11 6.49 -2.52
C PHE A 30 -8.38 7.61 -1.81
N VAL A 31 -8.22 7.45 -0.50
CA VAL A 31 -7.27 8.21 0.32
C VAL A 31 -6.33 7.22 0.97
N ILE A 32 -5.15 7.68 1.38
CA ILE A 32 -4.14 6.80 1.97
C ILE A 32 -4.38 6.70 3.47
N LYS A 33 -4.71 5.49 3.93
CA LYS A 33 -4.99 5.22 5.34
C LYS A 33 -3.71 5.08 6.16
N GLY A 34 -2.70 4.45 5.59
CA GLY A 34 -1.42 4.24 6.26
C GLY A 34 -0.66 3.05 5.72
N PHE A 35 0.31 2.62 6.52
CA PHE A 35 1.13 1.44 6.23
C PHE A 35 0.79 0.34 7.22
N ILE A 36 1.03 -0.91 6.82
CA ILE A 36 1.17 -2.02 7.75
C ILE A 36 2.56 -2.63 7.58
N ASP A 37 3.22 -2.90 8.69
CA ASP A 37 4.58 -3.46 8.70
C ASP A 37 4.81 -4.13 10.03
N ASP A 38 5.40 -5.31 10.02
CA ASP A 38 5.72 -6.00 11.28
C ASP A 38 6.78 -5.26 12.08
N ASN A 39 7.60 -4.45 11.43
CA ASN A 39 8.47 -3.50 12.10
C ASN A 39 7.72 -2.17 12.31
N ILE A 40 7.09 -2.02 13.46
CA ILE A 40 6.27 -0.84 13.75
C ILE A 40 7.09 0.44 13.95
N THR A 41 8.41 0.33 14.01
CA THR A 41 9.30 1.48 14.13
C THR A 41 9.93 1.89 12.80
N ALA A 42 9.53 1.28 11.70
CA ALA A 42 10.16 1.50 10.39
C ALA A 42 10.15 2.96 9.93
N LEU A 43 9.19 3.76 10.37
CA LEU A 43 9.06 5.18 9.99
C LEU A 43 9.54 6.16 11.06
N ASN A 44 10.14 5.69 12.16
CA ASN A 44 10.52 6.57 13.26
C ASN A 44 11.50 7.68 12.87
N ASP A 45 12.38 7.42 11.91
CA ASP A 45 13.37 8.39 11.44
C ASP A 45 12.87 9.18 10.21
N PHE A 46 11.66 8.99 9.80
CA PHE A 46 11.10 9.61 8.61
C PHE A 46 9.86 10.44 8.95
N MET A 47 9.88 11.70 8.52
CA MET A 47 8.79 12.64 8.78
C MET A 47 7.84 12.69 7.59
N ASN A 48 6.62 13.14 7.85
CA ASN A 48 5.62 13.43 6.81
C ASN A 48 5.06 12.20 6.09
N TYR A 49 5.14 11.03 6.72
CA TYR A 49 4.46 9.84 6.24
C TYR A 49 3.26 9.52 7.12
N PRO A 50 2.22 8.90 6.55
CA PRO A 50 1.12 8.40 7.37
C PRO A 50 1.63 7.31 8.33
N PRO A 51 0.88 7.01 9.39
CA PRO A 51 1.35 6.08 10.41
C PRO A 51 1.40 4.64 9.92
N ILE A 52 2.18 3.83 10.64
CA ILE A 52 2.05 2.37 10.59
C ILE A 52 0.88 2.04 11.50
N ILE A 53 -0.24 1.64 10.92
CA ILE A 53 -1.48 1.45 11.66
C ILE A 53 -1.58 0.10 12.35
N ASP A 54 -0.80 -0.88 11.88
CA ASP A 54 -0.76 -2.21 12.47
C ASP A 54 0.37 -3.02 11.85
N THR A 55 0.55 -4.24 12.34
CA THR A 55 1.45 -5.21 11.73
C THR A 55 0.73 -5.93 10.57
N ILE A 56 1.51 -6.49 9.64
CA ILE A 56 0.98 -7.34 8.59
C ILE A 56 0.37 -8.60 9.20
N THR A 57 1.01 -9.10 10.25
CA THR A 57 0.57 -10.32 10.93
C THR A 57 -0.82 -10.19 11.52
N ASP A 58 -1.16 -9.03 12.07
CA ASP A 58 -2.38 -8.86 12.86
C ASP A 58 -3.49 -8.08 12.18
N TYR A 59 -3.19 -7.31 11.14
CA TYR A 59 -4.19 -6.42 10.55
C TYR A 59 -5.37 -7.18 9.96
N ILE A 60 -6.58 -6.77 10.34
CA ILE A 60 -7.82 -7.31 9.79
C ILE A 60 -8.39 -6.28 8.82
N PRO A 61 -8.48 -6.61 7.51
CA PRO A 61 -9.02 -5.66 6.53
C PRO A 61 -10.44 -5.21 6.85
N CYS A 62 -10.69 -3.92 6.68
CA CYS A 62 -12.03 -3.36 6.77
C CYS A 62 -12.68 -3.36 5.38
N LYS A 63 -13.99 -3.16 5.33
CA LYS A 63 -14.78 -3.29 4.09
C LYS A 63 -14.26 -2.43 2.94
N GLU A 64 -13.84 -1.20 3.23
CA GLU A 64 -13.41 -0.26 2.19
C GLU A 64 -11.90 -0.21 2.00
N ASP A 65 -11.16 -1.11 2.65
CA ASP A 65 -9.71 -1.15 2.53
C ASP A 65 -9.29 -1.77 1.19
N VAL A 66 -8.28 -1.16 0.58
CA VAL A 66 -7.57 -1.72 -0.58
C VAL A 66 -6.07 -1.63 -0.31
N PHE A 67 -5.30 -2.50 -0.93
CA PHE A 67 -3.89 -2.68 -0.60
C PHE A 67 -3.01 -2.60 -1.83
N ILE A 68 -1.80 -2.06 -1.63
CA ILE A 68 -0.69 -2.25 -2.57
C ILE A 68 0.49 -2.84 -1.78
N CYS A 69 1.29 -3.68 -2.44
CA CYS A 69 2.39 -4.37 -1.78
C CYS A 69 3.72 -3.79 -2.22
N SER A 70 4.52 -3.33 -1.26
CA SER A 70 5.87 -2.85 -1.50
C SER A 70 6.94 -3.90 -1.16
N ILE A 71 6.54 -5.01 -0.55
CA ILE A 71 7.48 -6.06 -0.17
C ILE A 71 7.88 -6.84 -1.41
N GLY A 72 9.19 -7.04 -1.59
CA GLY A 72 9.72 -7.85 -2.67
C GLY A 72 10.24 -9.18 -2.18
N GLY A 73 10.81 -9.97 -3.11
CA GLY A 73 11.48 -11.21 -2.80
C GLY A 73 10.59 -12.25 -2.17
N GLU A 74 11.18 -13.03 -1.29
CA GLU A 74 10.51 -14.18 -0.65
C GLU A 74 9.34 -13.78 0.23
N PHE A 75 9.40 -12.58 0.83
CA PHE A 75 8.37 -12.13 1.75
C PHE A 75 7.12 -11.57 1.08
N ARG A 76 7.18 -11.31 -0.23
CA ARG A 76 6.03 -10.75 -0.95
C ARG A 76 4.83 -11.68 -0.91
N LYS A 77 5.04 -12.95 -1.23
CA LYS A 77 3.97 -13.94 -1.23
C LYS A 77 3.38 -14.13 0.16
N TRP A 78 4.24 -14.18 1.17
CA TRP A 78 3.80 -14.28 2.55
C TRP A 78 2.90 -13.12 2.95
N GLY A 79 3.35 -11.89 2.73
CA GLY A 79 2.59 -10.69 3.11
C GLY A 79 1.28 -10.56 2.37
N MET A 80 1.29 -10.78 1.06
CA MET A 80 0.08 -10.73 0.26
C MET A 80 -0.92 -11.81 0.65
N SER A 81 -0.44 -13.03 0.88
CA SER A 81 -1.31 -14.15 1.26
C SER A 81 -2.03 -13.90 2.58
N LYS A 82 -1.34 -13.30 3.56
CA LYS A 82 -1.97 -12.99 4.84
C LYS A 82 -3.15 -12.05 4.68
N ILE A 83 -2.99 -11.03 3.86
CA ILE A 83 -4.05 -10.05 3.62
C ILE A 83 -5.18 -10.64 2.78
N ILE A 84 -4.85 -11.36 1.71
CA ILE A 84 -5.84 -12.00 0.84
C ILE A 84 -6.67 -13.02 1.63
N ASN A 85 -6.04 -13.83 2.46
CA ASN A 85 -6.73 -14.85 3.25
C ASN A 85 -7.71 -14.25 4.26
N ARG A 86 -7.54 -12.98 4.60
CA ARG A 86 -8.44 -12.25 5.50
C ARG A 86 -9.46 -11.39 4.76
N GLY A 87 -9.57 -11.57 3.44
CA GLY A 87 -10.55 -10.85 2.62
C GLY A 87 -10.05 -9.53 2.04
N GLY A 88 -8.75 -9.23 2.17
CA GLY A 88 -8.19 -8.01 1.59
C GLY A 88 -8.06 -8.09 0.07
N GLU A 89 -8.17 -6.94 -0.57
CA GLU A 89 -8.09 -6.80 -2.01
C GLU A 89 -6.88 -5.94 -2.40
N PHE A 90 -6.01 -6.48 -3.24
CA PHE A 90 -4.89 -5.72 -3.79
C PHE A 90 -5.31 -5.02 -5.08
N ILE A 91 -4.86 -3.79 -5.24
CA ILE A 91 -5.12 -2.99 -6.45
C ILE A 91 -3.80 -2.54 -7.05
N SER A 92 -3.88 -2.04 -8.28
CA SER A 92 -2.78 -1.35 -8.93
C SER A 92 -3.04 0.14 -8.92
N ILE A 93 -1.98 0.94 -8.81
CA ILE A 93 -2.08 2.38 -8.93
C ILE A 93 -1.47 2.81 -10.26
N ILE A 94 -2.07 3.85 -10.87
CA ILE A 94 -1.63 4.37 -12.16
C ILE A 94 -1.21 5.82 -11.96
N HIS A 95 0.06 6.11 -12.22
CA HIS A 95 0.55 7.48 -12.17
C HIS A 95 -0.18 8.32 -13.23
N LYS A 96 -0.55 9.54 -12.89
CA LYS A 96 -1.36 10.39 -13.78
C LYS A 96 -0.66 10.76 -15.10
N THR A 97 0.66 10.56 -15.18
CA THR A 97 1.41 10.75 -16.42
C THR A 97 1.63 9.46 -17.20
N ALA A 98 1.16 8.31 -16.67
CA ALA A 98 1.32 7.04 -17.35
C ALA A 98 0.49 6.98 -18.61
N ARG A 99 1.04 6.35 -19.65
CA ARG A 99 0.31 6.06 -20.87
C ARG A 99 -0.45 4.75 -20.70
N ILE A 100 -1.70 4.77 -21.13
CA ILE A 100 -2.54 3.59 -21.09
C ILE A 100 -2.72 3.10 -22.53
N GLY A 101 -2.64 1.81 -22.73
CA GLY A 101 -2.77 1.21 -24.05
C GLY A 101 -1.70 0.17 -24.29
N SER A 102 -1.17 0.11 -25.51
CA SER A 102 -0.23 -0.93 -25.91
C SER A 102 1.08 -0.97 -25.13
N ASN A 103 1.43 0.12 -24.45
CA ASN A 103 2.65 0.21 -23.67
C ASN A 103 2.44 -0.05 -22.18
N VAL A 104 1.26 -0.41 -21.80
CA VAL A 104 0.97 -0.75 -20.41
C VAL A 104 1.49 -2.14 -20.11
N ILE A 105 2.23 -2.22 -19.07
CA ILE A 105 2.84 -3.48 -18.65
C ILE A 105 2.25 -3.89 -17.30
#